data_c7c7ad56c9d402dc4d65860022b9606f
#
_entry.id   c7c7ad56c9d402dc4d65860022b9606f
#
_cell.length_a   1.000
_cell.length_b   1.000
_cell.length_c   1.000
_cell.angle_alpha   90.00
_cell.angle_beta   90.00
_cell.angle_gamma   90.00
#
_symmetry.space_group_name_H-M   'P 1'
#
loop_
_entity.id
_entity.type
_entity.pdbx_description
1 polymer ?
#
loop_
_entity_poly.entity_id
_entity_poly.type
_entity_poly.pdbx_seq_one_letter_code
_entity_poly.pdbx_strand_id
1 'polypeptide(L)'
;MLRNSLVFTASANLLHSTFSRSARGGWLLLAMLLLVSDLLLPAAHAFQRDGGAVEFETKSAFSHIRIRRNGSIRSLIFVRDSGEEAYESQVNLRSPHILRFSYLQHMFTSYLLQPQQSNVMVVGLGGGSMIHFLQKYDPKVSVEAVEIDPVVVELAERYFAVRQKDNVKLIIADAFDYLKKTKKKYDTIYMDAFLKPSADTDETGVPLNLRTQAFYQELQQLLTPTGSVVFNINPHAQMQADIRTIRESFPQTYVFSLPGSEGVVVVASLQPQRLTPAELVAAGKALDDRFKAGFSFATLAKHLRTKQP
;
A
#
# COMPACT_ATOMS: atom_id res chain seq x y z
N MET A 1 -37.71 -31.80 -38.01
CA MET A 1 -37.20 -32.22 -39.32
C MET A 1 -35.69 -32.43 -39.20
N LEU A 2 -35.31 -33.71 -39.41
CA LEU A 2 -34.04 -34.27 -39.92
C LEU A 2 -32.71 -33.75 -39.30
N ARG A 3 -32.05 -34.51 -38.41
CA ARG A 3 -31.16 -35.69 -38.60
C ARG A 3 -30.06 -35.47 -39.64
N ASN A 4 -28.79 -35.48 -39.22
CA ASN A 4 -27.87 -36.53 -39.67
C ASN A 4 -26.61 -36.65 -38.81
N SER A 5 -26.45 -37.83 -38.28
CA SER A 5 -25.25 -38.43 -37.70
C SER A 5 -24.34 -38.93 -38.84
N LEU A 6 -23.04 -38.93 -38.62
CA LEU A 6 -22.15 -39.88 -39.32
C LEU A 6 -21.02 -40.31 -38.38
N VAL A 7 -21.10 -41.59 -38.05
CA VAL A 7 -20.10 -42.47 -37.45
C VAL A 7 -19.19 -42.96 -38.54
N PHE A 8 -17.89 -43.04 -38.33
CA PHE A 8 -17.01 -44.00 -39.05
C PHE A 8 -16.03 -44.68 -38.10
N THR A 9 -16.03 -45.97 -38.23
CA THR A 9 -15.38 -47.03 -37.48
C THR A 9 -13.97 -47.35 -38.00
N ALA A 10 -13.16 -47.75 -37.06
CA ALA A 10 -12.01 -48.65 -37.02
C ALA A 10 -11.42 -49.29 -38.32
N SER A 11 -10.14 -49.42 -38.35
CA SER A 11 -9.49 -50.68 -38.71
C SER A 11 -8.04 -50.75 -38.18
N ALA A 12 -7.76 -51.83 -37.48
CA ALA A 12 -6.46 -52.27 -37.01
C ALA A 12 -5.70 -52.92 -38.16
N ASN A 13 -4.39 -52.83 -38.17
CA ASN A 13 -3.50 -53.86 -38.73
C ASN A 13 -2.22 -53.98 -37.93
N LEU A 14 -2.00 -55.22 -37.48
CA LEU A 14 -0.76 -55.76 -36.91
C LEU A 14 0.35 -55.85 -37.98
N LEU A 15 1.57 -55.58 -37.58
CA LEU A 15 2.72 -56.35 -38.07
C LEU A 15 3.80 -56.41 -36.97
N HIS A 16 4.17 -57.65 -36.64
CA HIS A 16 5.29 -58.08 -35.81
C HIS A 16 6.62 -57.87 -36.48
N SER A 17 7.68 -57.48 -35.73
CA SER A 17 9.05 -58.05 -35.79
C SER A 17 9.88 -57.47 -34.62
N THR A 18 10.13 -58.20 -33.64
CA THR A 18 11.32 -58.89 -33.09
C THR A 18 12.62 -58.09 -32.89
N PHE A 19 13.07 -58.14 -31.59
CA PHE A 19 14.42 -58.08 -31.03
C PHE A 19 15.18 -56.72 -31.09
N SER A 20 15.86 -56.25 -30.03
CA SER A 20 16.60 -56.91 -28.93
C SER A 20 16.97 -55.86 -27.84
N ARG A 21 17.08 -56.32 -26.63
CA ARG A 21 17.84 -55.84 -25.44
C ARG A 21 18.71 -54.58 -25.56
N SER A 22 18.40 -53.56 -24.74
CA SER A 22 19.31 -53.14 -23.66
C SER A 22 18.58 -52.20 -22.68
N ALA A 23 18.08 -52.78 -21.59
CA ALA A 23 17.60 -52.05 -20.43
C ALA A 23 18.79 -51.80 -19.50
N ARG A 24 19.24 -50.56 -19.40
CA ARG A 24 19.95 -49.98 -18.26
C ARG A 24 20.38 -48.56 -18.63
N GLY A 25 19.54 -47.56 -18.43
CA GLY A 25 19.94 -46.17 -18.65
C GLY A 25 18.81 -45.12 -18.49
N GLY A 26 17.56 -45.58 -18.49
CA GLY A 26 16.41 -44.66 -18.54
C GLY A 26 15.85 -44.16 -17.20
N TRP A 27 16.29 -44.71 -16.09
CA TRP A 27 15.68 -44.38 -14.77
C TRP A 27 16.45 -43.33 -14.00
N LEU A 28 17.67 -42.96 -14.38
CA LEU A 28 18.45 -41.89 -13.72
C LEU A 28 18.16 -40.49 -14.27
N LEU A 29 17.59 -40.38 -15.47
CA LEU A 29 17.22 -39.07 -16.04
C LEU A 29 15.82 -38.59 -15.60
N LEU A 30 14.91 -39.51 -15.24
CA LEU A 30 13.58 -39.12 -14.72
C LEU A 30 13.60 -38.71 -13.25
N ALA A 31 14.57 -39.25 -12.47
CA ALA A 31 14.74 -38.86 -11.06
C ALA A 31 15.44 -37.49 -10.91
N MET A 32 16.18 -37.04 -11.92
CA MET A 32 16.85 -35.73 -11.87
C MET A 32 15.96 -34.58 -12.35
N LEU A 33 14.88 -34.86 -13.08
CA LEU A 33 13.90 -33.84 -13.51
C LEU A 33 12.85 -33.53 -12.45
N LEU A 34 12.67 -34.37 -11.42
CA LEU A 34 11.75 -34.14 -10.30
C LEU A 34 12.41 -33.42 -9.12
N LEU A 35 13.76 -33.32 -9.10
CA LEU A 35 14.51 -32.62 -8.04
C LEU A 35 14.84 -31.16 -8.38
N VAL A 36 14.57 -30.68 -9.59
CA VAL A 36 14.85 -29.29 -10.02
C VAL A 36 13.59 -28.43 -10.04
N SER A 37 12.39 -29.03 -9.94
CA SER A 37 11.13 -28.27 -9.92
C SER A 37 10.84 -27.57 -8.57
N ASP A 38 11.55 -27.91 -7.49
CA ASP A 38 11.35 -27.26 -6.18
C ASP A 38 12.25 -26.04 -5.92
N LEU A 39 13.11 -25.66 -6.88
CA LEU A 39 14.08 -24.56 -6.71
C LEU A 39 13.70 -23.26 -7.41
N LEU A 40 12.52 -23.20 -8.03
CA LEU A 40 12.02 -21.99 -8.69
C LEU A 40 10.64 -21.57 -8.16
N LEU A 41 10.44 -21.62 -6.84
CA LEU A 41 9.37 -20.85 -6.21
C LEU A 41 9.86 -19.40 -6.10
N PRO A 42 9.11 -18.44 -6.67
CA PRO A 42 9.54 -17.05 -6.61
C PRO A 42 9.61 -16.60 -5.15
N ALA A 43 10.65 -15.84 -4.83
CA ALA A 43 10.92 -15.26 -3.51
C ALA A 43 9.81 -14.34 -2.94
N ALA A 44 8.67 -14.24 -3.62
CA ALA A 44 7.50 -13.48 -3.19
C ALA A 44 6.76 -14.09 -1.96
N HIS A 45 7.01 -15.36 -1.63
CA HIS A 45 6.36 -16.02 -0.48
C HIS A 45 7.22 -16.13 0.78
N ALA A 46 8.46 -15.64 0.76
CA ALA A 46 9.34 -15.70 1.94
C ALA A 46 8.96 -14.72 3.06
N PHE A 47 8.10 -13.71 2.79
CA PHE A 47 7.64 -12.73 3.79
C PHE A 47 6.49 -13.25 4.67
N GLN A 48 5.88 -14.38 4.34
CA GLN A 48 4.63 -14.86 4.94
C GLN A 48 4.82 -15.90 6.05
N ARG A 49 6.05 -16.32 6.41
CA ARG A 49 6.28 -17.44 7.34
C ARG A 49 6.64 -17.08 8.78
N ASP A 50 6.91 -15.81 9.10
CA ASP A 50 7.24 -15.40 10.49
C ASP A 50 6.25 -14.37 11.06
N GLY A 51 4.96 -14.67 11.02
CA GLY A 51 3.91 -13.81 11.56
C GLY A 51 4.02 -13.51 13.05
N GLY A 52 4.88 -14.20 13.77
CA GLY A 52 5.00 -14.09 15.22
C GLY A 52 3.80 -14.65 16.00
N ALA A 53 3.83 -14.58 17.32
CA ALA A 53 2.73 -15.02 18.17
C ALA A 53 1.57 -14.01 18.11
N VAL A 54 0.33 -14.50 18.16
CA VAL A 54 -0.85 -13.65 18.38
C VAL A 54 -0.78 -13.10 19.81
N GLU A 55 -0.68 -11.78 19.94
CA GLU A 55 -0.63 -11.06 21.22
C GLU A 55 -2.02 -10.60 21.63
N PHE A 56 -2.87 -10.26 20.65
CA PHE A 56 -4.25 -9.82 20.87
C PHE A 56 -5.10 -10.05 19.63
N GLU A 57 -6.40 -10.28 19.83
CA GLU A 57 -7.37 -10.42 18.75
C GLU A 57 -8.74 -9.90 19.20
N THR A 58 -9.41 -9.16 18.32
CA THR A 58 -10.74 -8.61 18.59
C THR A 58 -11.49 -8.33 17.30
N LYS A 59 -12.78 -8.04 17.41
CA LYS A 59 -13.62 -7.55 16.32
C LYS A 59 -14.18 -6.20 16.68
N SER A 60 -14.16 -5.27 15.73
CA SER A 60 -14.86 -4.00 15.79
C SER A 60 -16.09 -4.02 14.88
N ALA A 61 -16.76 -2.87 14.75
CA ALA A 61 -17.81 -2.69 13.77
C ALA A 61 -17.27 -2.68 12.32
N PHE A 62 -15.96 -2.44 12.13
CA PHE A 62 -15.33 -2.21 10.84
C PHE A 62 -14.43 -3.37 10.39
N SER A 63 -13.76 -4.04 11.34
CA SER A 63 -12.72 -5.02 11.02
C SER A 63 -12.60 -6.12 12.06
N HIS A 64 -12.11 -7.28 11.63
CA HIS A 64 -11.59 -8.32 12.53
C HIS A 64 -10.07 -8.09 12.63
N ILE A 65 -9.61 -7.69 13.81
CA ILE A 65 -8.25 -7.18 14.04
C ILE A 65 -7.44 -8.18 14.83
N ARG A 66 -6.23 -8.45 14.38
CA ARG A 66 -5.25 -9.28 15.07
C ARG A 66 -3.94 -8.52 15.25
N ILE A 67 -3.38 -8.54 16.45
CA ILE A 67 -2.04 -8.05 16.74
C ILE A 67 -1.10 -9.24 16.87
N ARG A 68 -0.07 -9.26 16.03
CA ARG A 68 1.01 -10.24 16.15
C ARG A 68 2.29 -9.58 16.65
N ARG A 69 3.08 -10.34 17.41
CA ARG A 69 4.39 -9.92 17.92
C ARG A 69 5.47 -10.87 17.48
N ASN A 70 6.53 -10.34 16.87
CA ASN A 70 7.77 -11.04 16.60
C ASN A 70 8.94 -10.20 17.13
N GLY A 71 9.45 -10.58 18.31
CA GLY A 71 10.46 -9.81 19.02
C GLY A 71 9.99 -8.40 19.36
N SER A 72 10.68 -7.38 18.80
CA SER A 72 10.29 -5.97 18.93
C SER A 72 9.32 -5.48 17.86
N ILE A 73 8.98 -6.32 16.88
CA ILE A 73 8.06 -5.95 15.79
C ILE A 73 6.65 -6.32 16.20
N ARG A 74 5.74 -5.38 16.08
CA ARG A 74 4.30 -5.60 16.14
C ARG A 74 3.66 -5.35 14.79
N SER A 75 2.71 -6.22 14.46
CA SER A 75 1.90 -6.12 13.24
C SER A 75 0.44 -5.97 13.61
N LEU A 76 -0.22 -4.98 13.02
CA LEU A 76 -1.67 -4.87 12.99
C LEU A 76 -2.15 -5.51 11.69
N ILE A 77 -3.09 -6.43 11.81
CA ILE A 77 -3.56 -7.30 10.75
C ILE A 77 -5.07 -7.26 10.71
N PHE A 78 -5.64 -7.09 9.52
CA PHE A 78 -7.06 -7.36 9.31
C PHE A 78 -7.24 -8.80 8.83
N VAL A 79 -8.09 -9.53 9.52
CA VAL A 79 -8.41 -10.93 9.19
C VAL A 79 -9.65 -10.93 8.31
N ARG A 80 -9.50 -11.36 7.07
CA ARG A 80 -10.62 -11.48 6.11
C ARG A 80 -11.56 -12.63 6.50
N ASP A 81 -12.76 -12.66 5.95
CA ASP A 81 -13.72 -13.76 6.19
C ASP A 81 -13.19 -15.11 5.71
N SER A 82 -12.30 -15.13 4.74
CA SER A 82 -11.56 -16.33 4.29
C SER A 82 -10.54 -16.86 5.31
N GLY A 83 -10.24 -16.08 6.38
CA GLY A 83 -9.14 -16.33 7.31
C GLY A 83 -7.79 -15.79 6.84
N GLU A 84 -7.72 -15.19 5.66
CA GLU A 84 -6.51 -14.55 5.16
C GLU A 84 -6.13 -13.34 6.02
N GLU A 85 -4.84 -13.18 6.32
CA GLU A 85 -4.29 -12.07 7.08
C GLU A 85 -3.75 -10.98 6.15
N ALA A 86 -4.39 -9.79 6.19
CA ALA A 86 -3.90 -8.59 5.53
C ALA A 86 -3.10 -7.74 6.52
N TYR A 87 -1.82 -7.51 6.24
CA TYR A 87 -0.94 -6.70 7.08
C TYR A 87 -1.16 -5.22 6.82
N GLU A 88 -1.82 -4.53 7.76
CA GLU A 88 -2.10 -3.09 7.66
C GLU A 88 -0.95 -2.23 8.18
N SER A 89 -0.26 -2.70 9.23
CA SER A 89 0.88 -1.99 9.80
C SER A 89 1.90 -2.92 10.42
N GLN A 90 3.18 -2.53 10.33
CA GLN A 90 4.27 -3.14 11.09
C GLN A 90 5.14 -2.05 11.70
N VAL A 91 5.35 -2.11 13.01
CA VAL A 91 6.18 -1.17 13.76
C VAL A 91 7.22 -1.92 14.58
N ASN A 92 8.48 -1.54 14.44
CA ASN A 92 9.53 -1.97 15.34
C ASN A 92 9.54 -1.05 16.56
N LEU A 93 9.11 -1.51 17.72
CA LEU A 93 8.99 -0.69 18.93
C LEU A 93 10.33 -0.16 19.47
N ARG A 94 11.48 -0.71 19.06
CA ARG A 94 12.81 -0.17 19.38
C ARG A 94 13.17 1.03 18.49
N SER A 95 12.56 1.12 17.31
CA SER A 95 12.80 2.18 16.32
C SER A 95 11.51 2.45 15.55
N PRO A 96 10.45 2.99 16.20
CA PRO A 96 9.11 3.07 15.61
C PRO A 96 9.03 4.03 14.42
N HIS A 97 9.99 4.96 14.30
CA HIS A 97 10.12 5.90 13.19
C HIS A 97 10.68 5.28 11.89
N ILE A 98 11.17 4.04 11.93
CA ILE A 98 11.67 3.35 10.74
C ILE A 98 10.48 2.71 10.02
N LEU A 99 10.17 3.24 8.85
CA LEU A 99 9.06 2.76 8.02
C LEU A 99 9.40 1.40 7.41
N ARG A 100 8.63 0.39 7.72
CA ARG A 100 8.87 -0.99 7.31
C ARG A 100 8.31 -1.33 5.92
N PHE A 101 7.24 -0.66 5.52
CA PHE A 101 6.64 -0.84 4.20
C PHE A 101 7.14 0.23 3.22
N SER A 102 7.50 -0.18 2.00
CA SER A 102 8.04 0.72 0.99
C SER A 102 7.02 1.79 0.57
N TYR A 103 5.72 1.46 0.53
CA TYR A 103 4.69 2.43 0.20
C TYR A 103 4.66 3.60 1.20
N LEU A 104 4.82 3.33 2.51
CA LEU A 104 4.88 4.38 3.53
C LEU A 104 6.04 5.36 3.31
N GLN A 105 7.20 4.86 2.85
CA GLN A 105 8.31 5.73 2.47
C GLN A 105 7.91 6.63 1.30
N HIS A 106 7.21 6.08 0.28
CA HIS A 106 6.74 6.82 -0.88
C HIS A 106 5.62 7.81 -0.54
N MET A 107 4.81 7.56 0.50
CA MET A 107 3.82 8.55 0.96
C MET A 107 4.48 9.89 1.29
N PHE A 108 5.71 9.90 1.82
CA PHE A 108 6.44 11.12 2.14
C PHE A 108 7.10 11.80 0.94
N THR A 109 6.85 11.35 -0.31
CA THR A 109 7.30 12.06 -1.52
C THR A 109 6.63 13.42 -1.70
N SER A 110 5.56 13.75 -0.96
CA SER A 110 5.03 15.11 -0.86
C SER A 110 6.08 16.14 -0.42
N TYR A 111 7.05 15.73 0.40
CA TYR A 111 8.17 16.59 0.81
C TYR A 111 9.10 17.00 -0.34
N LEU A 112 9.13 16.23 -1.44
CA LEU A 112 9.85 16.61 -2.66
C LEU A 112 9.26 17.89 -3.29
N LEU A 113 7.95 18.09 -3.12
CA LEU A 113 7.22 19.23 -3.66
C LEU A 113 7.17 20.39 -2.67
N GLN A 114 6.94 20.07 -1.39
CA GLN A 114 6.82 21.04 -0.31
C GLN A 114 7.71 20.60 0.87
N PRO A 115 9.01 20.99 0.83
CA PRO A 115 9.98 20.54 1.84
C PRO A 115 9.66 20.98 3.27
N GLN A 116 8.91 22.06 3.45
CA GLN A 116 8.49 22.57 4.75
C GLN A 116 6.96 22.45 4.86
N GLN A 117 6.50 21.70 5.84
CA GLN A 117 5.09 21.51 6.12
C GLN A 117 4.79 21.93 7.56
N SER A 118 3.64 22.50 7.80
CA SER A 118 3.20 22.97 9.13
C SER A 118 2.02 22.16 9.63
N ASN A 119 1.08 21.83 8.75
CA ASN A 119 -0.12 21.10 9.09
C ASN A 119 -0.32 19.94 8.11
N VAL A 120 -0.44 18.74 8.63
CA VAL A 120 -0.75 17.56 7.83
C VAL A 120 -1.93 16.80 8.42
N MET A 121 -2.68 16.16 7.54
CA MET A 121 -3.71 15.20 7.91
C MET A 121 -3.31 13.82 7.43
N VAL A 122 -3.57 12.80 8.24
CA VAL A 122 -3.47 11.39 7.87
C VAL A 122 -4.87 10.79 7.98
N VAL A 123 -5.40 10.30 6.89
CA VAL A 123 -6.67 9.55 6.84
C VAL A 123 -6.35 8.07 6.89
N GLY A 124 -6.76 7.44 7.98
CA GLY A 124 -6.30 6.12 8.41
C GLY A 124 -5.14 6.22 9.40
N LEU A 125 -5.15 5.39 10.45
CA LEU A 125 -4.14 5.39 11.50
C LEU A 125 -3.28 4.13 11.48
N GLY A 126 -3.92 2.98 11.41
CA GLY A 126 -3.26 1.69 11.57
C GLY A 126 -2.41 1.63 12.85
N GLY A 127 -1.16 1.19 12.73
CA GLY A 127 -0.19 1.21 13.86
C GLY A 127 0.56 2.53 14.02
N GLY A 128 0.15 3.61 13.36
CA GLY A 128 0.70 4.96 13.53
C GLY A 128 2.12 5.16 13.00
N SER A 129 2.56 4.36 12.04
CA SER A 129 3.91 4.46 11.46
C SER A 129 4.24 5.86 10.93
N MET A 130 3.27 6.51 10.26
CA MET A 130 3.44 7.86 9.74
C MET A 130 3.60 8.90 10.85
N ILE A 131 2.84 8.75 11.95
CA ILE A 131 2.97 9.63 13.12
C ILE A 131 4.37 9.50 13.74
N HIS A 132 4.87 8.27 13.92
CA HIS A 132 6.21 8.04 14.46
C HIS A 132 7.31 8.66 13.59
N PHE A 133 7.16 8.56 12.26
CA PHE A 133 8.08 9.17 11.31
C PHE A 133 8.11 10.70 11.47
N LEU A 134 6.93 11.33 11.42
CA LEU A 134 6.79 12.78 11.54
C LEU A 134 7.30 13.30 12.89
N GLN A 135 6.95 12.65 13.98
CA GLN A 135 7.43 13.02 15.32
C GLN A 135 8.96 12.95 15.45
N LYS A 136 9.61 12.04 14.72
CA LYS A 136 11.06 11.89 14.74
C LYS A 136 11.78 12.90 13.85
N TYR A 137 11.30 13.06 12.61
CA TYR A 137 12.05 13.76 11.58
C TYR A 137 11.54 15.18 11.30
N ASP A 138 10.26 15.45 11.57
CA ASP A 138 9.67 16.80 11.46
C ASP A 138 8.78 17.13 12.67
N PRO A 139 9.37 17.21 13.90
CA PRO A 139 8.61 17.28 15.14
C PRO A 139 7.79 18.58 15.32
N LYS A 140 7.97 19.56 14.44
CA LYS A 140 7.20 20.82 14.46
C LYS A 140 5.90 20.74 13.69
N VAL A 141 5.73 19.72 12.83
CA VAL A 141 4.51 19.50 12.06
C VAL A 141 3.34 19.18 12.99
N SER A 142 2.24 19.87 12.79
CA SER A 142 0.95 19.54 13.42
C SER A 142 0.27 18.42 12.63
N VAL A 143 -0.02 17.30 13.28
CA VAL A 143 -0.60 16.10 12.68
C VAL A 143 -2.02 15.90 13.22
N GLU A 144 -2.98 15.75 12.33
CA GLU A 144 -4.31 15.21 12.64
C GLU A 144 -4.47 13.86 11.95
N ALA A 145 -4.61 12.80 12.73
CA ALA A 145 -4.90 11.46 12.21
C ALA A 145 -6.38 11.17 12.42
N VAL A 146 -7.11 10.95 11.32
CA VAL A 146 -8.53 10.65 11.31
C VAL A 146 -8.71 9.15 11.07
N GLU A 147 -9.29 8.47 12.04
CA GLU A 147 -9.53 7.03 12.01
C GLU A 147 -11.01 6.76 12.33
N ILE A 148 -11.65 5.95 11.51
CA ILE A 148 -13.06 5.61 11.68
C ILE A 148 -13.29 4.61 12.81
N ASP A 149 -12.34 3.71 13.02
CA ASP A 149 -12.46 2.63 13.99
C ASP A 149 -11.85 3.01 15.35
N PRO A 150 -12.68 3.25 16.39
CA PRO A 150 -12.18 3.56 17.72
C PRO A 150 -11.29 2.44 18.31
N VAL A 151 -11.53 1.20 17.91
CA VAL A 151 -10.70 0.06 18.35
C VAL A 151 -9.30 0.16 17.77
N VAL A 152 -9.14 0.57 16.51
CA VAL A 152 -7.80 0.80 15.91
C VAL A 152 -7.06 1.89 16.69
N VAL A 153 -7.73 2.98 17.07
CA VAL A 153 -7.13 4.05 17.88
C VAL A 153 -6.64 3.52 19.23
N GLU A 154 -7.49 2.78 19.96
CA GLU A 154 -7.11 2.15 21.23
C GLU A 154 -5.89 1.22 21.07
N LEU A 155 -5.90 0.39 20.02
CA LEU A 155 -4.82 -0.56 19.76
C LEU A 155 -3.52 0.14 19.36
N ALA A 156 -3.60 1.24 18.60
CA ALA A 156 -2.45 2.06 18.23
C ALA A 156 -1.78 2.66 19.48
N GLU A 157 -2.56 3.16 20.43
CA GLU A 157 -2.05 3.69 21.69
C GLU A 157 -1.49 2.57 22.60
N ARG A 158 -2.19 1.44 22.69
CA ARG A 158 -1.84 0.33 23.61
C ARG A 158 -0.66 -0.49 23.13
N TYR A 159 -0.62 -0.82 21.86
CA TYR A 159 0.35 -1.79 21.32
C TYR A 159 1.45 -1.16 20.45
N PHE A 160 1.21 0.01 19.84
CA PHE A 160 2.14 0.60 18.89
C PHE A 160 2.80 1.89 19.39
N ALA A 161 2.64 2.21 20.68
CA ALA A 161 3.25 3.38 21.31
C ALA A 161 2.86 4.73 20.68
N VAL A 162 1.76 4.79 19.95
CA VAL A 162 1.19 6.05 19.48
C VAL A 162 0.74 6.88 20.69
N ARG A 163 0.99 8.19 20.67
CA ARG A 163 0.57 9.09 21.74
C ARG A 163 0.09 10.39 21.16
N GLN A 164 -1.05 10.87 21.66
CA GLN A 164 -1.46 12.24 21.45
C GLN A 164 -0.49 13.19 22.15
N LYS A 165 -0.21 14.31 21.53
CA LYS A 165 0.65 15.40 22.01
C LYS A 165 0.05 16.73 21.56
N ASP A 166 0.65 17.85 21.94
CA ASP A 166 0.18 19.17 21.54
C ASP A 166 0.06 19.33 20.02
N ASN A 167 0.97 18.72 19.29
CA ASN A 167 1.03 18.75 17.83
C ASN A 167 0.52 17.45 17.15
N VAL A 168 -0.03 16.49 17.90
CA VAL A 168 -0.59 15.24 17.36
C VAL A 168 -1.95 14.98 17.96
N LYS A 169 -2.98 14.98 17.11
CA LYS A 169 -4.37 14.68 17.49
C LYS A 169 -4.84 13.42 16.81
N LEU A 170 -5.42 12.51 17.57
CA LEU A 170 -6.14 11.34 17.05
C LEU A 170 -7.63 11.66 17.06
N ILE A 171 -8.27 11.56 15.91
CA ILE A 171 -9.67 11.96 15.71
C ILE A 171 -10.44 10.72 15.28
N ILE A 172 -11.39 10.29 16.12
CA ILE A 172 -12.28 9.19 15.81
C ILE A 172 -13.46 9.76 15.03
N ALA A 173 -13.45 9.56 13.71
CA ALA A 173 -14.50 10.04 12.82
C ALA A 173 -14.44 9.33 11.46
N ASP A 174 -15.56 9.28 10.74
CA ASP A 174 -15.57 9.08 9.31
C ASP A 174 -14.85 10.25 8.64
N ALA A 175 -13.83 9.94 7.82
CA ALA A 175 -13.01 10.96 7.16
C ALA A 175 -13.86 11.84 6.22
N PHE A 176 -14.82 11.23 5.50
CA PHE A 176 -15.71 11.97 4.60
C PHE A 176 -16.52 13.03 5.36
N ASP A 177 -17.06 12.68 6.53
CA ASP A 177 -17.81 13.60 7.38
C ASP A 177 -16.91 14.63 8.07
N TYR A 178 -15.72 14.23 8.47
CA TYR A 178 -14.75 15.13 9.11
C TYR A 178 -14.26 16.20 8.14
N LEU A 179 -13.91 15.81 6.92
CA LEU A 179 -13.41 16.70 5.88
C LEU A 179 -14.44 17.78 5.49
N LYS A 180 -15.72 17.46 5.49
CA LYS A 180 -16.80 18.45 5.25
C LYS A 180 -16.95 19.48 6.36
N LYS A 181 -16.57 19.16 7.59
CA LYS A 181 -16.78 20.01 8.76
C LYS A 181 -15.56 20.84 9.12
N THR A 182 -14.37 20.35 8.84
CA THR A 182 -13.12 21.05 9.15
C THR A 182 -12.95 22.29 8.28
N LYS A 183 -12.44 23.38 8.88
CA LYS A 183 -12.04 24.61 8.18
C LYS A 183 -10.52 24.77 8.13
N LYS A 184 -9.80 23.82 8.69
CA LYS A 184 -8.34 23.83 8.74
C LYS A 184 -7.76 23.63 7.36
N LYS A 185 -6.60 24.26 7.08
CA LYS A 185 -5.85 24.06 5.84
C LYS A 185 -4.63 23.20 6.12
N TYR A 186 -4.33 22.29 5.18
CA TYR A 186 -3.26 21.34 5.29
C TYR A 186 -2.26 21.52 4.14
N ASP A 187 -0.99 21.38 4.47
CA ASP A 187 0.08 21.32 3.48
C ASP A 187 0.08 19.97 2.77
N THR A 188 -0.25 18.92 3.51
CA THR A 188 -0.42 17.58 2.93
C THR A 188 -1.57 16.83 3.62
N ILE A 189 -2.40 16.16 2.80
CA ILE A 189 -3.38 15.18 3.24
C ILE A 189 -2.92 13.82 2.72
N TYR A 190 -2.64 12.89 3.63
CA TYR A 190 -2.26 11.51 3.31
C TYR A 190 -3.49 10.62 3.35
N MET A 191 -3.85 10.01 2.22
CA MET A 191 -4.98 9.09 2.07
C MET A 191 -4.46 7.64 2.15
N ASP A 192 -4.57 7.05 3.32
CA ASP A 192 -4.09 5.69 3.64
C ASP A 192 -5.17 4.92 4.42
N ALA A 193 -6.43 5.02 3.96
CA ALA A 193 -7.60 4.44 4.60
C ALA A 193 -8.05 3.16 3.90
N PHE A 194 -8.09 2.08 4.66
CA PHE A 194 -8.57 0.78 4.22
C PHE A 194 -9.57 0.24 5.23
N LEU A 195 -10.63 -0.38 4.72
CA LEU A 195 -11.65 -1.09 5.50
C LEU A 195 -11.71 -2.55 5.05
N LYS A 196 -12.49 -3.35 5.75
CA LYS A 196 -12.85 -4.68 5.24
C LYS A 196 -13.57 -4.51 3.89
N PRO A 197 -13.17 -5.25 2.84
CA PRO A 197 -13.86 -5.20 1.56
C PRO A 197 -15.37 -5.49 1.71
N SER A 198 -16.18 -4.65 1.08
CA SER A 198 -17.63 -4.67 1.13
C SER A 198 -18.23 -4.12 -0.17
N ALA A 199 -19.56 -4.01 -0.26
CA ALA A 199 -20.22 -3.37 -1.40
C ALA A 199 -19.88 -1.87 -1.54
N ASP A 200 -19.48 -1.22 -0.45
CA ASP A 200 -19.15 0.21 -0.40
C ASP A 200 -17.65 0.50 -0.56
N THR A 201 -16.85 -0.54 -0.75
CA THR A 201 -15.39 -0.44 -0.99
C THR A 201 -15.03 -1.12 -2.29
N ASP A 202 -13.78 -0.91 -2.73
CA ASP A 202 -13.19 -1.79 -3.73
C ASP A 202 -12.71 -3.12 -3.12
N GLU A 203 -12.11 -3.95 -3.97
CA GLU A 203 -11.53 -5.25 -3.58
C GLU A 203 -10.34 -5.13 -2.62
N THR A 204 -9.71 -3.95 -2.54
CA THR A 204 -8.61 -3.66 -1.63
C THR A 204 -9.05 -3.02 -0.32
N GLY A 205 -10.34 -2.67 -0.19
CA GLY A 205 -10.92 -2.08 1.01
C GLY A 205 -10.97 -0.55 1.01
N VAL A 206 -10.63 0.12 -0.10
CA VAL A 206 -10.77 1.59 -0.16
C VAL A 206 -12.23 1.96 -0.42
N PRO A 207 -12.82 2.84 0.43
CA PRO A 207 -14.19 3.30 0.24
C PRO A 207 -14.40 4.00 -1.12
N LEU A 208 -15.43 3.60 -1.86
CA LEU A 208 -15.70 4.13 -3.21
C LEU A 208 -16.01 5.62 -3.23
N ASN A 209 -16.62 6.15 -2.18
CA ASN A 209 -16.91 7.57 -2.05
C ASN A 209 -15.63 8.45 -1.95
N LEU A 210 -14.50 7.87 -1.52
CA LEU A 210 -13.19 8.55 -1.45
C LEU A 210 -12.45 8.60 -2.81
N ARG A 211 -13.06 8.11 -3.89
CA ARG A 211 -12.48 8.06 -5.24
C ARG A 211 -13.21 8.92 -6.26
N THR A 212 -14.13 9.76 -5.81
CA THR A 212 -14.95 10.59 -6.70
C THR A 212 -14.29 11.93 -6.97
N GLN A 213 -14.55 12.48 -8.16
CA GLN A 213 -14.10 13.83 -8.51
C GLN A 213 -14.64 14.90 -7.53
N ALA A 214 -15.90 14.74 -7.08
CA ALA A 214 -16.49 15.63 -6.08
C ALA A 214 -15.70 15.60 -4.76
N PHE A 215 -15.31 14.43 -4.29
CA PHE A 215 -14.49 14.30 -3.10
C PHE A 215 -13.10 14.94 -3.29
N TYR A 216 -12.48 14.79 -4.45
CA TYR A 216 -11.19 15.43 -4.73
C TYR A 216 -11.29 16.96 -4.74
N GLN A 217 -12.41 17.52 -5.21
CA GLN A 217 -12.69 18.97 -5.11
C GLN A 217 -12.84 19.43 -3.65
N GLU A 218 -13.47 18.62 -2.79
CA GLU A 218 -13.54 18.90 -1.35
C GLU A 218 -12.14 18.90 -0.72
N LEU A 219 -11.28 17.92 -1.06
CA LEU A 219 -9.90 17.87 -0.60
C LEU A 219 -9.09 19.11 -1.00
N GLN A 220 -9.23 19.58 -2.25
CA GLN A 220 -8.55 20.80 -2.72
C GLN A 220 -8.89 22.03 -1.87
N GLN A 221 -10.16 22.14 -1.45
CA GLN A 221 -10.60 23.24 -0.60
C GLN A 221 -9.95 23.22 0.79
N LEU A 222 -9.41 22.11 1.22
CA LEU A 222 -8.72 21.95 2.50
C LEU A 222 -7.21 22.09 2.41
N LEU A 223 -6.66 22.22 1.21
CA LEU A 223 -5.23 22.42 1.01
C LEU A 223 -4.82 23.89 1.15
N THR A 224 -3.56 24.10 1.56
CA THR A 224 -2.86 25.36 1.37
C THR A 224 -2.65 25.61 -0.14
N PRO A 225 -2.30 26.84 -0.60
CA PRO A 225 -2.20 27.16 -2.03
C PRO A 225 -1.22 26.27 -2.84
N THR A 226 -0.24 25.67 -2.17
CA THR A 226 0.74 24.74 -2.76
C THR A 226 0.62 23.33 -2.21
N GLY A 227 -0.45 23.06 -1.46
CA GLY A 227 -0.65 21.79 -0.77
C GLY A 227 -0.86 20.60 -1.70
N SER A 228 -0.77 19.43 -1.14
CA SER A 228 -0.85 18.15 -1.88
C SER A 228 -1.73 17.14 -1.16
N VAL A 229 -2.37 16.27 -1.94
CA VAL A 229 -2.94 15.01 -1.44
C VAL A 229 -2.06 13.86 -1.91
N VAL A 230 -1.78 12.92 -1.02
CA VAL A 230 -1.00 11.72 -1.33
C VAL A 230 -1.91 10.51 -1.18
N PHE A 231 -2.03 9.74 -2.24
CA PHE A 231 -2.87 8.54 -2.29
C PHE A 231 -2.02 7.29 -2.32
N ASN A 232 -2.28 6.36 -1.40
CA ASN A 232 -1.82 4.98 -1.51
C ASN A 232 -2.83 4.20 -2.37
N ILE A 233 -2.41 3.75 -3.55
CA ILE A 233 -3.26 3.01 -4.48
C ILE A 233 -2.70 1.60 -4.65
N ASN A 234 -3.38 0.64 -4.03
CA ASN A 234 -3.10 -0.78 -4.19
C ASN A 234 -3.50 -1.27 -5.59
N PRO A 235 -2.89 -2.36 -6.08
CA PRO A 235 -3.29 -2.97 -7.35
C PRO A 235 -4.75 -3.42 -7.31
N HIS A 236 -5.55 -2.95 -8.25
CA HIS A 236 -6.93 -3.37 -8.46
C HIS A 236 -7.39 -3.07 -9.90
N ALA A 237 -8.52 -3.63 -10.32
CA ALA A 237 -8.99 -3.54 -11.70
C ALA A 237 -9.21 -2.10 -12.20
N GLN A 238 -9.60 -1.17 -11.32
CA GLN A 238 -9.88 0.23 -11.67
C GLN A 238 -8.72 1.21 -11.40
N MET A 239 -7.55 0.73 -10.97
CA MET A 239 -6.40 1.57 -10.58
C MET A 239 -6.05 2.66 -11.61
N GLN A 240 -6.08 2.33 -12.90
CA GLN A 240 -5.78 3.31 -13.97
C GLN A 240 -6.88 4.36 -14.13
N ALA A 241 -8.13 3.99 -13.88
CA ALA A 241 -9.26 4.93 -13.88
C ALA A 241 -9.14 5.91 -12.72
N ASP A 242 -8.78 5.43 -11.52
CA ASP A 242 -8.58 6.29 -10.36
C ASP A 242 -7.45 7.29 -10.58
N ILE A 243 -6.30 6.83 -11.13
CA ILE A 243 -5.18 7.72 -11.46
C ILE A 243 -5.61 8.80 -12.48
N ARG A 244 -6.44 8.45 -13.47
CA ARG A 244 -6.98 9.44 -14.42
C ARG A 244 -7.87 10.45 -13.73
N THR A 245 -8.81 10.01 -12.89
CA THR A 245 -9.72 10.89 -12.14
C THR A 245 -8.95 11.85 -11.24
N ILE A 246 -7.91 11.38 -10.56
CA ILE A 246 -7.01 12.25 -9.76
C ILE A 246 -6.33 13.27 -10.67
N ARG A 247 -5.80 12.83 -11.81
CA ARG A 247 -5.09 13.71 -12.76
C ARG A 247 -5.98 14.79 -13.35
N GLU A 248 -7.23 14.46 -13.65
CA GLU A 248 -8.24 15.40 -14.15
C GLU A 248 -8.67 16.42 -13.09
N SER A 249 -8.52 16.05 -11.81
CA SER A 249 -8.92 16.90 -10.70
C SER A 249 -7.83 17.85 -10.22
N PHE A 250 -6.55 17.56 -10.39
CA PHE A 250 -5.44 18.35 -9.82
C PHE A 250 -4.53 18.95 -10.90
N PRO A 251 -4.03 20.20 -10.69
CA PRO A 251 -3.10 20.85 -11.64
C PRO A 251 -1.85 20.03 -11.91
N GLN A 252 -1.29 19.39 -10.86
CA GLN A 252 -0.10 18.57 -10.98
C GLN A 252 -0.33 17.19 -10.31
N THR A 253 0.10 16.14 -11.01
CA THR A 253 0.01 14.77 -10.50
C THR A 253 1.31 14.01 -10.78
N TYR A 254 1.90 13.44 -9.74
CA TYR A 254 3.13 12.66 -9.78
C TYR A 254 2.82 11.24 -9.35
N VAL A 255 3.13 10.26 -10.20
CA VAL A 255 2.87 8.83 -9.93
C VAL A 255 4.20 8.14 -9.67
N PHE A 256 4.38 7.60 -8.48
CA PHE A 256 5.58 6.88 -8.08
C PHE A 256 5.30 5.38 -8.06
N SER A 257 6.13 4.61 -8.78
CA SER A 257 6.08 3.15 -8.75
C SER A 257 6.65 2.61 -7.44
N LEU A 258 6.04 1.56 -6.92
CA LEU A 258 6.52 0.86 -5.74
C LEU A 258 7.39 -0.34 -6.18
N PRO A 259 8.68 -0.40 -5.81
CA PRO A 259 9.53 -1.53 -6.13
C PRO A 259 8.97 -2.85 -5.58
N GLY A 260 8.84 -3.86 -6.46
CA GLY A 260 8.29 -5.18 -6.08
C GLY A 260 6.78 -5.23 -5.89
N SER A 261 6.04 -4.17 -6.29
CA SER A 261 4.58 -4.10 -6.26
C SER A 261 4.04 -3.47 -7.54
N GLU A 262 2.83 -3.83 -7.95
CA GLU A 262 2.10 -3.16 -9.03
C GLU A 262 1.40 -1.88 -8.55
N GLY A 263 1.27 -1.71 -7.24
CA GLY A 263 0.70 -0.51 -6.62
C GLY A 263 1.54 0.74 -6.87
N VAL A 264 0.95 1.89 -6.58
CA VAL A 264 1.58 3.20 -6.75
C VAL A 264 1.25 4.12 -5.60
N VAL A 265 2.13 5.10 -5.38
CA VAL A 265 1.78 6.30 -4.63
C VAL A 265 1.59 7.46 -5.60
N VAL A 266 0.48 8.16 -5.47
CA VAL A 266 0.15 9.32 -6.30
C VAL A 266 0.19 10.57 -5.43
N VAL A 267 1.00 11.56 -5.82
CA VAL A 267 0.99 12.90 -5.21
C VAL A 267 0.29 13.85 -6.15
N ALA A 268 -0.86 14.35 -5.73
CA ALA A 268 -1.65 15.34 -6.45
C ALA A 268 -1.53 16.70 -5.77
N SER A 269 -1.06 17.72 -6.49
CA SER A 269 -0.66 19.01 -5.90
C SER A 269 -1.35 20.20 -6.56
N LEU A 270 -1.61 21.23 -5.78
CA LEU A 270 -2.10 22.53 -6.25
C LEU A 270 -0.98 23.45 -6.75
N GLN A 271 0.28 23.01 -6.73
CA GLN A 271 1.37 23.82 -7.29
C GLN A 271 1.13 24.20 -8.74
N PRO A 272 1.35 25.48 -9.11
CA PRO A 272 1.07 25.94 -10.48
C PRO A 272 2.05 25.35 -11.52
N GLN A 273 3.28 25.04 -11.09
CA GLN A 273 4.33 24.53 -11.96
C GLN A 273 4.69 23.09 -11.61
N ARG A 274 4.91 22.30 -12.66
CA ARG A 274 5.37 20.93 -12.51
C ARG A 274 6.88 20.91 -12.31
N LEU A 275 7.34 20.22 -11.26
CA LEU A 275 8.76 19.95 -11.08
C LEU A 275 9.23 18.87 -12.05
N THR A 276 10.39 19.08 -12.62
CA THR A 276 11.08 18.10 -13.46
C THR A 276 11.64 16.94 -12.63
N PRO A 277 11.91 15.76 -13.23
CA PRO A 277 12.57 14.67 -12.53
C PRO A 277 13.91 15.07 -11.89
N ALA A 278 14.68 15.96 -12.55
CA ALA A 278 15.95 16.45 -12.02
C ALA A 278 15.78 17.32 -10.77
N GLU A 279 14.79 18.22 -10.78
CA GLU A 279 14.43 19.05 -9.62
C GLU A 279 13.95 18.20 -8.45
N LEU A 280 13.13 17.17 -8.69
CA LEU A 280 12.66 16.23 -7.66
C LEU A 280 13.85 15.48 -7.03
N VAL A 281 14.82 15.03 -7.84
CA VAL A 281 16.03 14.36 -7.33
C VAL A 281 16.89 15.33 -6.51
N ALA A 282 17.01 16.61 -6.95
CA ALA A 282 17.75 17.63 -6.20
C ALA A 282 17.07 17.93 -4.85
N ALA A 283 15.73 18.09 -4.84
CA ALA A 283 14.95 18.23 -3.62
C ALA A 283 15.13 17.02 -2.70
N GLY A 284 15.12 15.81 -3.28
CA GLY A 284 15.35 14.58 -2.52
C GLY A 284 16.71 14.53 -1.83
N LYS A 285 17.78 14.97 -2.47
CA LYS A 285 19.11 15.07 -1.83
C LYS A 285 19.10 16.02 -0.63
N ALA A 286 18.47 17.20 -0.77
CA ALA A 286 18.34 18.15 0.33
C ALA A 286 17.53 17.57 1.51
N LEU A 287 16.51 16.75 1.23
CA LEU A 287 15.73 16.04 2.26
C LEU A 287 16.53 14.91 2.90
N ASP A 288 17.36 14.20 2.14
CA ASP A 288 18.26 13.16 2.67
C ASP A 288 19.24 13.77 3.69
N ASP A 289 19.80 14.94 3.39
CA ASP A 289 20.69 15.69 4.31
C ASP A 289 19.93 16.18 5.56
N ARG A 290 18.68 16.64 5.38
CA ARG A 290 17.86 17.16 6.48
C ARG A 290 17.39 16.06 7.42
N PHE A 291 16.76 15.00 6.87
CA PHE A 291 16.09 13.99 7.67
C PHE A 291 17.02 12.87 8.12
N LYS A 292 17.99 12.47 7.28
CA LYS A 292 18.85 11.29 7.53
C LYS A 292 18.02 10.08 7.90
N ALA A 293 16.91 9.89 7.17
CA ALA A 293 15.96 8.80 7.37
C ALA A 293 16.58 7.46 6.95
N GLY A 294 15.96 6.35 7.31
CA GLY A 294 16.40 5.02 6.92
C GLY A 294 16.19 4.68 5.43
N PHE A 295 15.82 5.65 4.61
CA PHE A 295 15.68 5.57 3.16
C PHE A 295 16.10 6.89 2.50
N SER A 296 16.27 6.91 1.18
CA SER A 296 16.67 8.11 0.43
C SER A 296 15.52 8.69 -0.37
N PHE A 297 15.16 9.95 -0.11
CA PHE A 297 14.19 10.71 -0.91
C PHE A 297 14.64 10.91 -2.35
N ALA A 298 15.96 11.08 -2.57
CA ALA A 298 16.51 11.16 -3.93
C ALA A 298 16.32 9.84 -4.69
N THR A 299 16.34 8.70 -4.01
CA THR A 299 16.03 7.40 -4.61
C THR A 299 14.53 7.29 -4.88
N LEU A 300 13.66 7.69 -3.96
CA LEU A 300 12.21 7.70 -4.18
C LEU A 300 11.83 8.57 -5.39
N ALA A 301 12.47 9.74 -5.56
CA ALA A 301 12.24 10.63 -6.70
C ALA A 301 12.49 9.94 -8.05
N LYS A 302 13.43 8.99 -8.13
CA LYS A 302 13.74 8.22 -9.35
C LYS A 302 12.65 7.20 -9.71
N HIS A 303 11.75 6.87 -8.77
CA HIS A 303 10.61 5.98 -9.02
C HIS A 303 9.43 6.70 -9.69
N LEU A 304 9.55 8.00 -10.00
CA LEU A 304 8.56 8.75 -10.76
C LEU A 304 8.34 8.11 -12.13
N ARG A 305 7.09 7.83 -12.50
CA ARG A 305 6.71 7.40 -13.84
C ARG A 305 6.82 8.57 -14.81
N THR A 306 7.78 8.49 -15.74
CA THR A 306 8.01 9.54 -16.76
C THR A 306 7.12 9.37 -17.98
N LYS A 307 6.77 8.12 -18.32
CA LYS A 307 5.75 7.83 -19.34
C LYS A 307 4.39 7.79 -18.66
N GLN A 308 3.52 8.68 -19.05
CA GLN A 308 2.12 8.64 -18.65
C GLN A 308 1.41 7.65 -19.56
N PRO A 309 0.64 6.66 -19.03
CA PRO A 309 -0.26 5.88 -19.85
C PRO A 309 -1.37 6.76 -20.45
#